data_c6dca4f1828d051be5acb302e491a7d2
#
_entry.id   c6dca4f1828d051be5acb302e491a7d2
#
_cell.length_a   1.000
_cell.length_b   1.000
_cell.length_c   1.000
_cell.angle_alpha   90.00
_cell.angle_beta   90.00
_cell.angle_gamma   90.00
#
_symmetry.space_group_name_H-M   'P 1'
#
loop_
_entity.id
_entity.type
_entity.pdbx_description
1 polymer ?
#
loop_
_entity_poly.entity_id
_entity_poly.type
_entity_poly.pdbx_seq_one_letter_code
_entity_poly.pdbx_strand_id
1 'polypeptide(L)'
;MTFAGLSVLTMILRQILGGRVTKWDSFVTRTWVQLGFMTTLGSILPPLLILFQVPAPICWRISSGVMAVILGVWALTFPRRRQAINPTPLPLQVVGFSLSMDAAALALAANALFVPNELLIGVYAAAVTAILIAAGLLFLFAFVHWYEPTLDHEEPKSSTSAMD
;
A
#
# COMPACT_ATOMS: atom_id res chain seq x y z
N MET A 1 -1.33 -5.23 -11.54
CA MET A 1 -2.32 -6.35 -11.43
C MET A 1 -1.83 -7.48 -10.54
N THR A 2 -0.55 -7.86 -10.57
CA THR A 2 0.04 -8.99 -9.83
C THR A 2 -0.16 -8.92 -8.31
N PHE A 3 0.01 -7.75 -7.69
CA PHE A 3 -0.15 -7.61 -6.23
C PHE A 3 -1.58 -7.82 -5.74
N ALA A 4 -2.58 -7.33 -6.49
CA ALA A 4 -3.97 -7.54 -6.13
C ALA A 4 -4.36 -9.03 -6.22
N GLY A 5 -3.90 -9.70 -7.29
CA GLY A 5 -4.12 -11.14 -7.46
C GLY A 5 -3.45 -11.97 -6.38
N LEU A 6 -2.20 -11.63 -6.03
CA LEU A 6 -1.46 -12.32 -4.98
C LEU A 6 -2.10 -12.14 -3.60
N SER A 7 -2.62 -10.93 -3.29
CA SER A 7 -3.31 -10.66 -2.04
C SER A 7 -4.61 -11.46 -1.91
N VAL A 8 -5.37 -11.56 -2.99
CA VAL A 8 -6.60 -12.37 -3.02
C VAL A 8 -6.26 -13.86 -2.88
N LEU A 9 -5.23 -14.34 -3.57
CA LEU A 9 -4.77 -15.73 -3.46
C LEU A 9 -4.34 -16.07 -2.04
N THR A 10 -3.58 -15.19 -1.38
CA THR A 10 -3.14 -15.39 0.02
C THR A 10 -4.34 -15.45 0.97
N MET A 11 -5.37 -14.63 0.73
CA MET A 11 -6.59 -14.62 1.54
C MET A 11 -7.40 -15.91 1.37
N ILE A 12 -7.52 -16.40 0.12
CA ILE A 12 -8.18 -17.67 -0.20
C ILE A 12 -7.41 -18.83 0.41
N LEU A 13 -6.09 -18.88 0.29
CA LEU A 13 -5.25 -19.91 0.89
C LEU A 13 -5.41 -19.96 2.41
N ARG A 14 -5.47 -18.81 3.08
CA ARG A 14 -5.69 -18.74 4.52
C ARG A 14 -7.08 -19.26 4.93
N GLN A 15 -8.11 -18.97 4.13
CA GLN A 15 -9.45 -19.52 4.36
C GLN A 15 -9.49 -21.05 4.22
N ILE A 16 -8.81 -21.58 3.19
CA ILE A 16 -8.71 -23.03 2.95
C ILE A 16 -7.96 -23.74 4.08
N LEU A 17 -6.95 -23.10 4.66
CA LEU A 17 -6.17 -23.62 5.79
C LEU A 17 -6.90 -23.46 7.15
N GLY A 18 -8.16 -23.07 7.16
CA GLY A 18 -8.99 -22.99 8.37
C GLY A 18 -8.77 -21.71 9.20
N GLY A 19 -8.03 -20.74 8.69
CA GLY A 19 -7.82 -19.45 9.36
C GLY A 19 -9.06 -18.55 9.30
N ARG A 20 -9.42 -17.94 10.44
CA ARG A 20 -10.48 -16.93 10.47
C ARG A 20 -9.97 -15.61 9.89
N VAL A 21 -10.66 -15.05 8.91
CA VAL A 21 -10.37 -13.72 8.36
C VAL A 21 -10.72 -12.66 9.41
N THR A 22 -9.73 -11.91 9.85
CA THR A 22 -9.91 -10.83 10.81
C THR A 22 -10.26 -9.51 10.10
N LYS A 23 -10.79 -8.54 10.86
CA LYS A 23 -11.00 -7.17 10.33
C LYS A 23 -9.69 -6.54 9.84
N TRP A 24 -8.58 -6.89 10.48
CA TRP A 24 -7.25 -6.44 10.09
C TRP A 24 -6.83 -7.00 8.74
N ASP A 25 -7.01 -8.30 8.49
CA ASP A 25 -6.69 -8.94 7.21
C ASP A 25 -7.46 -8.29 6.05
N SER A 26 -8.75 -8.03 6.28
CA SER A 26 -9.60 -7.34 5.30
C SER A 26 -9.11 -5.92 5.02
N PHE A 27 -8.68 -5.17 6.04
CA PHE A 27 -8.14 -3.83 5.89
C PHE A 27 -6.83 -3.83 5.08
N VAL A 28 -5.92 -4.72 5.42
CA VAL A 28 -4.62 -4.86 4.74
C VAL A 28 -4.82 -5.24 3.28
N THR A 29 -5.65 -6.24 2.99
CA THR A 29 -5.98 -6.64 1.62
C THR A 29 -6.60 -5.50 0.82
N ARG A 30 -7.56 -4.77 1.40
CA ARG A 30 -8.17 -3.60 0.75
C ARG A 30 -7.13 -2.50 0.45
N THR A 31 -6.20 -2.27 1.37
CA THR A 31 -5.12 -1.30 1.19
C THR A 31 -4.24 -1.67 0.00
N TRP A 32 -3.86 -2.94 -0.15
CA TRP A 32 -3.05 -3.40 -1.28
C TRP A 32 -3.78 -3.30 -2.61
N VAL A 33 -5.04 -3.70 -2.64
CA VAL A 33 -5.87 -3.55 -3.84
C VAL A 33 -5.93 -2.08 -4.25
N GLN A 34 -6.14 -1.16 -3.31
CA GLN A 34 -6.16 0.28 -3.60
C GLN A 34 -4.81 0.78 -4.13
N LEU A 35 -3.68 0.38 -3.53
CA LEU A 35 -2.35 0.75 -4.01
C LEU A 35 -2.06 0.17 -5.40
N GLY A 36 -2.49 -1.07 -5.65
CA GLY A 36 -2.38 -1.68 -6.97
C GLY A 36 -3.16 -0.92 -8.04
N PHE A 37 -4.37 -0.46 -7.73
CA PHE A 37 -5.15 0.39 -8.64
C PHE A 37 -4.49 1.75 -8.87
N MET A 38 -3.97 2.40 -7.83
CA MET A 38 -3.28 3.68 -7.95
C MET A 38 -2.03 3.58 -8.83
N THR A 39 -1.19 2.55 -8.62
CA THR A 39 0.00 2.32 -9.45
C THR A 39 -0.36 2.00 -10.89
N THR A 40 -1.40 1.21 -11.12
CA THR A 40 -1.89 0.92 -12.47
C THR A 40 -2.41 2.18 -13.16
N LEU A 41 -3.21 2.97 -12.47
CA LEU A 41 -3.70 4.25 -12.99
C LEU A 41 -2.55 5.20 -13.31
N GLY A 42 -1.57 5.33 -12.38
CA GLY A 42 -0.38 6.13 -12.60
C GLY A 42 0.43 5.68 -13.81
N SER A 43 0.50 4.39 -14.08
CA SER A 43 1.24 3.86 -15.23
C SER A 43 0.51 4.06 -16.56
N ILE A 44 -0.82 4.04 -16.56
CA ILE A 44 -1.65 4.12 -17.78
C ILE A 44 -1.97 5.57 -18.16
N LEU A 45 -2.10 6.46 -17.18
CA LEU A 45 -2.56 7.83 -17.41
C LEU A 45 -1.70 8.63 -18.39
N PRO A 46 -0.34 8.66 -18.29
CA PRO A 46 0.47 9.38 -19.24
C PRO A 46 0.36 8.86 -20.68
N PRO A 47 0.50 7.55 -20.98
CA PRO A 47 0.34 7.06 -22.34
C PRO A 47 -1.07 7.28 -22.91
N LEU A 48 -2.10 7.24 -22.04
CA LEU A 48 -3.47 7.55 -22.46
C LEU A 48 -3.59 9.01 -22.93
N LEU A 49 -3.05 9.96 -22.18
CA LEU A 49 -3.07 11.38 -22.54
C LEU A 49 -2.26 11.65 -23.82
N ILE A 50 -1.15 10.95 -24.03
CA ILE A 50 -0.37 11.03 -25.28
C ILE A 50 -1.22 10.54 -26.46
N LEU A 51 -2.00 9.49 -26.30
CA LEU A 51 -2.89 8.97 -27.32
C LEU A 51 -3.94 10.01 -27.76
N PHE A 52 -4.37 10.88 -26.85
CA PHE A 52 -5.25 12.03 -27.15
C PHE A 52 -4.50 13.24 -27.68
N GLN A 53 -3.22 13.08 -28.11
CA GLN A 53 -2.38 14.14 -28.66
C GLN A 53 -2.14 15.33 -27.71
N VAL A 54 -2.23 15.09 -26.39
CA VAL A 54 -1.86 16.09 -25.41
C VAL A 54 -0.35 16.31 -25.45
N PRO A 55 0.15 17.56 -25.50
CA PRO A 55 1.60 17.85 -25.50
C PRO A 55 2.28 17.21 -24.30
N ALA A 56 3.46 16.57 -24.52
CA ALA A 56 4.15 15.79 -23.51
C ALA A 56 4.34 16.50 -22.16
N PRO A 57 4.78 17.78 -22.07
CA PRO A 57 4.90 18.45 -20.79
C PRO A 57 3.57 18.58 -20.03
N ILE A 58 2.49 18.87 -20.75
CA ILE A 58 1.14 18.99 -20.16
C ILE A 58 0.65 17.64 -19.68
N CYS A 59 0.89 16.58 -20.46
CA CYS A 59 0.57 15.21 -20.12
C CYS A 59 1.16 14.81 -18.77
N TRP A 60 2.46 15.05 -18.55
CA TRP A 60 3.13 14.73 -17.29
C TRP A 60 2.65 15.56 -16.12
N ARG A 61 2.35 16.85 -16.34
CA ARG A 61 1.80 17.74 -15.30
C ARG A 61 0.39 17.29 -14.87
N ILE A 62 -0.49 17.00 -15.82
CA ILE A 62 -1.85 16.51 -15.52
C ILE A 62 -1.77 15.18 -14.77
N SER A 63 -0.96 14.24 -15.26
CA SER A 63 -0.79 12.93 -14.62
C SER A 63 -0.28 13.07 -13.19
N SER A 64 0.72 13.94 -12.98
CA SER A 64 1.27 14.23 -11.64
C SER A 64 0.22 14.85 -10.73
N GLY A 65 -0.55 15.82 -11.22
CA GLY A 65 -1.61 16.47 -10.44
C GLY A 65 -2.71 15.51 -10.03
N VAL A 66 -3.20 14.70 -10.96
CA VAL A 66 -4.22 13.67 -10.67
C VAL A 66 -3.69 12.67 -9.64
N MET A 67 -2.48 12.16 -9.81
CA MET A 67 -1.89 11.20 -8.89
C MET A 67 -1.60 11.82 -7.52
N ALA A 68 -1.15 13.09 -7.47
CA ALA A 68 -0.95 13.81 -6.21
C ALA A 68 -2.26 13.93 -5.40
N VAL A 69 -3.38 14.27 -6.06
CA VAL A 69 -4.69 14.37 -5.41
C VAL A 69 -5.13 12.99 -4.89
N ILE A 70 -5.09 11.97 -5.73
CA ILE A 70 -5.54 10.63 -5.35
C ILE A 70 -4.70 10.10 -4.17
N LEU A 71 -3.37 10.20 -4.27
CA LEU A 71 -2.47 9.71 -3.24
C LEU A 71 -2.56 10.55 -1.97
N GLY A 72 -2.70 11.88 -2.08
CA GLY A 72 -2.86 12.79 -0.94
C GLY A 72 -4.15 12.51 -0.16
N VAL A 73 -5.29 12.35 -0.85
CA VAL A 73 -6.56 11.97 -0.20
C VAL A 73 -6.43 10.61 0.48
N TRP A 74 -5.76 9.66 -0.17
CA TRP A 74 -5.54 8.34 0.41
C TRP A 74 -4.65 8.42 1.65
N ALA A 75 -3.53 9.13 1.59
CA ALA A 75 -2.57 9.29 2.68
C ALA A 75 -3.22 9.98 3.90
N LEU A 76 -3.98 11.06 3.69
CA LEU A 76 -4.70 11.76 4.76
C LEU A 76 -5.79 10.91 5.43
N THR A 77 -6.42 10.01 4.69
CA THR A 77 -7.49 9.16 5.22
C THR A 77 -6.98 7.85 5.84
N PHE A 78 -5.79 7.39 5.46
CA PHE A 78 -5.22 6.12 5.90
C PHE A 78 -5.06 6.01 7.42
N PRO A 79 -4.46 6.98 8.16
CA PRO A 79 -4.31 6.90 9.61
C PRO A 79 -5.65 6.76 10.33
N ARG A 80 -6.66 7.54 9.92
CA ARG A 80 -8.01 7.49 10.50
C ARG A 80 -8.66 6.13 10.30
N ARG A 81 -8.57 5.57 9.09
CA ARG A 81 -9.12 4.25 8.76
C ARG A 81 -8.44 3.13 9.56
N ARG A 82 -7.12 3.23 9.73
CA ARG A 82 -6.37 2.27 10.54
C ARG A 82 -6.74 2.34 12.02
N GLN A 83 -6.79 3.54 12.61
CA GLN A 83 -7.16 3.73 14.02
C GLN A 83 -8.56 3.19 14.34
N ALA A 84 -9.50 3.29 13.40
CA ALA A 84 -10.85 2.74 13.57
C ALA A 84 -10.87 1.20 13.68
N ILE A 85 -9.84 0.51 13.18
CA ILE A 85 -9.76 -0.96 13.17
C ILE A 85 -8.83 -1.46 14.27
N ASN A 86 -7.71 -0.78 14.48
CA ASN A 86 -6.72 -1.13 15.48
C ASN A 86 -6.18 0.14 16.17
N PRO A 87 -6.62 0.46 17.38
CA PRO A 87 -6.21 1.67 18.11
C PRO A 87 -4.79 1.60 18.69
N THR A 88 -4.05 0.50 18.48
CA THR A 88 -2.68 0.38 18.97
C THR A 88 -1.76 1.43 18.32
N PRO A 89 -0.65 1.82 19.01
CA PRO A 89 0.35 2.71 18.43
C PRO A 89 0.83 2.22 17.08
N LEU A 90 1.19 3.16 16.19
CA LEU A 90 1.69 2.86 14.85
C LEU A 90 3.07 2.19 14.96
N PRO A 91 3.25 0.96 14.49
CA PRO A 91 4.57 0.38 14.38
C PRO A 91 5.43 1.22 13.41
N LEU A 92 6.73 1.26 13.64
CA LEU A 92 7.67 2.09 12.89
C LEU A 92 7.58 1.86 11.37
N GLN A 93 7.34 0.62 10.95
CA GLN A 93 7.18 0.25 9.55
C GLN A 93 5.98 0.96 8.88
N VAL A 94 4.87 1.07 9.61
CA VAL A 94 3.65 1.75 9.11
C VAL A 94 3.85 3.25 9.08
N VAL A 95 4.60 3.81 10.03
CA VAL A 95 4.99 5.23 10.01
C VAL A 95 5.88 5.51 8.80
N GLY A 96 6.91 4.70 8.58
CA GLY A 96 7.80 4.84 7.40
C GLY A 96 7.04 4.73 6.09
N PHE A 97 6.11 3.79 6.00
CA PHE A 97 5.23 3.66 4.84
C PHE A 97 4.36 4.91 4.63
N SER A 98 3.71 5.42 5.67
CA SER A 98 2.89 6.64 5.56
C SER A 98 3.72 7.83 5.11
N LEU A 99 4.89 8.04 5.70
CA LEU A 99 5.80 9.13 5.33
C LEU A 99 6.27 9.01 3.86
N SER A 100 6.53 7.81 3.37
CA SER A 100 6.90 7.61 1.97
C SER A 100 5.76 7.92 1.00
N MET A 101 4.51 7.64 1.37
CA MET A 101 3.32 8.01 0.60
C MET A 101 3.09 9.52 0.59
N ASP A 102 3.25 10.18 1.73
CA ASP A 102 3.15 11.64 1.85
C ASP A 102 4.24 12.32 1.02
N ALA A 103 5.48 11.84 1.10
CA ALA A 103 6.59 12.35 0.29
C ALA A 103 6.36 12.17 -1.21
N ALA A 104 5.84 11.02 -1.64
CA ALA A 104 5.50 10.78 -3.04
C ALA A 104 4.36 11.69 -3.51
N ALA A 105 3.34 11.92 -2.69
CA ALA A 105 2.24 12.86 -3.00
C ALA A 105 2.75 14.30 -3.17
N LEU A 106 3.62 14.75 -2.26
CA LEU A 106 4.25 16.07 -2.34
C LEU A 106 5.16 16.21 -3.56
N ALA A 107 5.96 15.19 -3.87
CA ALA A 107 6.81 15.19 -5.06
C ALA A 107 5.98 15.28 -6.35
N LEU A 108 4.86 14.56 -6.42
CA LEU A 108 3.93 14.63 -7.55
C LEU A 108 3.23 16.00 -7.64
N ALA A 109 2.84 16.58 -6.52
CA ALA A 109 2.27 17.93 -6.49
C ALA A 109 3.29 18.97 -6.95
N ALA A 110 4.53 18.90 -6.47
CA ALA A 110 5.61 19.76 -6.91
C ALA A 110 5.91 19.56 -8.42
N ASN A 111 5.88 18.32 -8.90
CA ASN A 111 6.07 18.00 -10.31
C ASN A 111 5.00 18.63 -11.19
N ALA A 112 3.75 18.64 -10.75
CA ALA A 112 2.67 19.26 -11.48
C ALA A 112 2.81 20.79 -11.62
N LEU A 113 3.38 21.46 -10.61
CA LEU A 113 3.32 22.91 -10.48
C LEU A 113 4.66 23.61 -10.79
N PHE A 114 5.79 23.05 -10.34
CA PHE A 114 7.05 23.79 -10.23
C PHE A 114 8.21 23.17 -11.00
N VAL A 115 8.19 21.86 -11.29
CA VAL A 115 9.33 21.16 -11.88
C VAL A 115 9.55 21.58 -13.34
N PRO A 116 10.80 21.85 -13.77
CA PRO A 116 11.13 22.12 -15.16
C PRO A 116 10.75 20.96 -16.09
N ASN A 117 10.41 21.30 -17.35
CA ASN A 117 9.90 20.32 -18.32
C ASN A 117 10.84 19.12 -18.55
N GLU A 118 12.14 19.34 -18.44
CA GLU A 118 13.20 18.32 -18.65
C GLU A 118 13.19 17.24 -17.57
N LEU A 119 12.75 17.57 -16.36
CA LEU A 119 12.73 16.65 -15.21
C LEU A 119 11.37 16.01 -14.93
N LEU A 120 10.30 16.46 -15.61
CA LEU A 120 8.92 16.02 -15.34
C LEU A 120 8.78 14.50 -15.36
N ILE A 121 9.34 13.85 -16.38
CA ILE A 121 9.27 12.38 -16.55
C ILE A 121 10.01 11.68 -15.41
N GLY A 122 11.23 12.15 -15.10
CA GLY A 122 12.08 11.55 -14.07
C GLY A 122 11.43 11.61 -12.69
N VAL A 123 10.90 12.78 -12.30
CA VAL A 123 10.23 12.96 -11.00
C VAL A 123 8.96 12.10 -10.93
N TYR A 124 8.16 12.08 -11.99
CA TYR A 124 6.96 11.24 -12.05
C TYR A 124 7.30 9.75 -11.90
N ALA A 125 8.24 9.26 -12.71
CA ALA A 125 8.66 7.87 -12.68
C ALA A 125 9.24 7.49 -11.31
N ALA A 126 10.07 8.34 -10.71
CA ALA A 126 10.64 8.11 -9.40
C ALA A 126 9.54 8.02 -8.31
N ALA A 127 8.56 8.93 -8.34
CA ALA A 127 7.46 8.91 -7.38
C ALA A 127 6.59 7.64 -7.51
N VAL A 128 6.20 7.27 -8.74
CA VAL A 128 5.42 6.05 -8.97
C VAL A 128 6.20 4.79 -8.57
N THR A 129 7.50 4.75 -8.85
CA THR A 129 8.38 3.64 -8.44
C THR A 129 8.49 3.56 -6.91
N ALA A 130 8.63 4.70 -6.22
CA ALA A 130 8.68 4.74 -4.77
C ALA A 130 7.38 4.20 -4.14
N ILE A 131 6.22 4.54 -4.69
CA ILE A 131 4.92 3.98 -4.26
C ILE A 131 4.91 2.46 -4.44
N LEU A 132 5.40 1.95 -5.56
CA LEU A 132 5.46 0.52 -5.85
C LEU A 132 6.38 -0.22 -4.88
N ILE A 133 7.57 0.32 -4.62
CA ILE A 133 8.53 -0.24 -3.65
C ILE A 133 7.92 -0.26 -2.25
N ALA A 134 7.32 0.84 -1.80
CA ALA A 134 6.71 0.94 -0.48
C ALA A 134 5.54 -0.05 -0.32
N ALA A 135 4.71 -0.22 -1.36
CA ALA A 135 3.66 -1.22 -1.39
C ALA A 135 4.21 -2.65 -1.32
N GLY A 136 5.29 -2.93 -2.05
CA GLY A 136 5.99 -4.23 -2.02
C GLY A 136 6.59 -4.54 -0.65
N LEU A 137 7.25 -3.58 -0.02
CA LEU A 137 7.80 -3.75 1.32
C LEU A 137 6.70 -3.99 2.35
N LEU A 138 5.61 -3.23 2.31
CA LEU A 138 4.47 -3.46 3.20
C LEU A 138 3.88 -4.85 3.02
N PHE A 139 3.82 -5.34 1.76
CA PHE A 139 3.38 -6.70 1.46
C PHE A 139 4.31 -7.74 2.10
N LEU A 140 5.62 -7.61 1.92
CA LEU A 140 6.59 -8.54 2.50
C LEU A 140 6.51 -8.57 4.03
N PHE A 141 6.39 -7.42 4.68
CA PHE A 141 6.22 -7.35 6.14
C PHE A 141 4.96 -8.06 6.62
N ALA A 142 3.84 -7.81 5.95
CA ALA A 142 2.59 -8.46 6.32
C ALA A 142 2.65 -9.97 6.07
N PHE A 143 3.29 -10.39 4.97
CA PHE A 143 3.47 -11.80 4.64
C PHE A 143 4.32 -12.52 5.70
N VAL A 144 5.47 -11.96 6.08
CA VAL A 144 6.34 -12.53 7.12
C VAL A 144 5.58 -12.66 8.44
N HIS A 145 4.88 -11.60 8.86
CA HIS A 145 4.12 -11.62 10.12
C HIS A 145 2.95 -12.61 10.13
N TRP A 146 2.37 -12.92 8.98
CA TRP A 146 1.32 -13.92 8.86
C TRP A 146 1.85 -15.36 8.94
N TYR A 147 3.11 -15.58 8.59
CA TYR A 147 3.75 -16.91 8.62
C TYR A 147 4.64 -17.13 9.84
N GLU A 148 4.79 -16.15 10.74
CA GLU A 148 5.36 -16.44 12.07
C GLU A 148 4.41 -17.42 12.76
N PRO A 149 4.85 -18.67 12.99
CA PRO A 149 4.04 -19.65 13.67
C PRO A 149 3.75 -19.13 15.06
N THR A 150 2.50 -19.25 15.49
CA THR A 150 2.08 -19.04 16.88
C THR A 150 2.68 -20.17 17.73
N LEU A 151 4.00 -20.12 17.93
CA LEU A 151 4.76 -21.08 18.74
C LEU A 151 4.50 -20.91 20.26
N ASP A 152 3.71 -19.90 20.66
CA ASP A 152 3.61 -19.48 22.05
C ASP A 152 2.34 -19.95 22.77
N HIS A 153 1.57 -20.89 22.24
CA HIS A 153 0.36 -21.36 22.93
C HIS A 153 0.26 -22.87 23.16
N GLU A 154 1.39 -23.58 23.23
CA GLU A 154 1.44 -24.84 23.95
C GLU A 154 2.14 -24.65 25.31
N GLU A 155 1.51 -23.87 26.22
CA GLU A 155 1.71 -24.13 27.63
C GLU A 155 1.27 -25.57 27.88
N PRO A 156 2.15 -26.44 28.34
CA PRO A 156 1.75 -27.77 28.78
C PRO A 156 0.77 -27.56 29.94
N LYS A 157 -0.51 -27.90 29.72
CA LYS A 157 -1.44 -28.09 30.82
C LYS A 157 -0.78 -29.05 31.78
N SER A 158 -0.21 -28.47 32.84
CA SER A 158 0.31 -29.24 33.95
C SER A 158 -0.82 -30.14 34.46
N SER A 159 -0.67 -31.41 34.18
CA SER A 159 -1.44 -32.49 34.78
C SER A 159 -1.15 -32.53 36.28
N THR A 160 -1.73 -31.59 37.02
CA THR A 160 -1.74 -31.63 38.47
C THR A 160 -3.21 -31.81 38.93
N SER A 161 -3.68 -33.00 38.75
CA SER A 161 -4.86 -33.46 39.50
C SER A 161 -4.95 -34.98 39.42
N ALA A 162 -4.09 -35.63 40.18
CA ALA A 162 -4.31 -37.00 40.59
C ALA A 162 -3.50 -37.23 41.86
N MET A 163 -4.05 -36.87 42.98
CA MET A 163 -3.82 -37.47 44.30
C MET A 163 -4.60 -36.62 45.33
N ASP A 164 -5.83 -37.04 45.59
CA ASP A 164 -6.40 -37.26 46.91
C ASP A 164 -7.81 -37.86 46.76
#